data_f8af0276e486a0a3132d9082889e3dad
#
_entry.id   f8af0276e486a0a3132d9082889e3dad
#
_cell.length_a   1.000
_cell.length_b   1.000
_cell.length_c   1.000
_cell.angle_alpha   90.00
_cell.angle_beta   90.00
_cell.angle_gamma   90.00
#
_symmetry.space_group_name_H-M   'P 1'
#
loop_
_entity.id
_entity.type
_entity.pdbx_description
1 polymer ?
#
loop_
_entity_poly.entity_id
_entity_poly.type
_entity_poly.pdbx_seq_one_letter_code
_entity_poly.pdbx_strand_id
1 'polypeptide(L)'
;MASRVQQYLDAVAQLHPCGVISLVSVILFGSAASGAFSETSDVDLIIVLPDEATPEERRRLRGVVAELEVTHGLRLPASRPKNLLEVFAEHAGGDADSCFFCTRSELISGDIARVFGLRPAEEMFVDRIVFASVIVSAKTVWGEELLHLVPLPSLRRLDVFKALFGLAGLVLLSAAAFPVLADATRYAVGALKHSLHSCYFCYHLKTAPLNEEVEFFNSHLGRSRTLLELLNQRQEYHRSFTFVLRCVPILFQLHLRTVWDNRFPRAVARGRLSG
;
A
#
# COMPACT_ATOMS: atom_id res chain seq x y z
N MET A 1 -1.63 -4.06 -21.65
CA MET A 1 -1.69 -3.77 -20.21
C MET A 1 -1.57 -2.30 -19.90
N ALA A 2 -0.50 -1.62 -20.29
CA ALA A 2 -0.38 -0.16 -20.14
C ALA A 2 -1.61 0.60 -20.62
N SER A 3 -2.28 0.14 -21.68
CA SER A 3 -3.47 0.78 -22.21
C SER A 3 -4.70 0.70 -21.27
N ARG A 4 -4.87 -0.40 -20.50
CA ARG A 4 -6.02 -0.59 -19.59
C ARG A 4 -5.92 0.32 -18.36
N VAL A 5 -4.75 0.42 -17.75
CA VAL A 5 -4.50 1.34 -16.62
C VAL A 5 -4.67 2.78 -17.09
N GLN A 6 -4.11 3.14 -18.26
CA GLN A 6 -4.27 4.48 -18.80
C GLN A 6 -5.73 4.81 -19.09
N GLN A 7 -6.49 3.90 -19.71
CA GLN A 7 -7.93 4.09 -19.94
C GLN A 7 -8.71 4.31 -18.64
N TYR A 8 -8.36 3.57 -17.57
CA TYR A 8 -8.97 3.77 -16.26
C TYR A 8 -8.62 5.15 -15.68
N LEU A 9 -7.35 5.56 -15.72
CA LEU A 9 -6.91 6.87 -15.24
C LEU A 9 -7.59 8.01 -16.02
N ASP A 10 -7.71 7.89 -17.35
CA ASP A 10 -8.40 8.83 -18.20
C ASP A 10 -9.89 8.90 -17.85
N ALA A 11 -10.54 7.75 -17.58
CA ALA A 11 -11.94 7.70 -17.17
C ALA A 11 -12.17 8.38 -15.81
N VAL A 12 -11.27 8.15 -14.83
CA VAL A 12 -11.32 8.85 -13.54
C VAL A 12 -11.14 10.36 -13.71
N ALA A 13 -10.19 10.80 -14.53
CA ALA A 13 -9.96 12.22 -14.83
C ALA A 13 -11.17 12.88 -15.51
N GLN A 14 -11.90 12.14 -16.35
CA GLN A 14 -13.10 12.63 -17.04
C GLN A 14 -14.33 12.83 -16.13
N LEU A 15 -14.30 12.33 -14.88
CA LEU A 15 -15.39 12.58 -13.92
C LEU A 15 -15.54 14.08 -13.60
N HIS A 16 -14.47 14.86 -13.68
CA HIS A 16 -14.49 16.31 -13.44
C HIS A 16 -15.30 17.10 -14.49
N PRO A 17 -15.02 16.99 -15.80
CA PRO A 17 -15.73 17.79 -16.83
C PRO A 17 -17.19 17.39 -17.02
N CYS A 18 -17.60 16.19 -16.59
CA CYS A 18 -19.00 15.76 -16.67
C CYS A 18 -19.93 16.44 -15.65
N GLY A 19 -19.41 17.37 -14.81
CA GLY A 19 -20.21 18.15 -13.85
C GLY A 19 -20.80 17.33 -12.70
N VAL A 20 -20.41 16.06 -12.59
CA VAL A 20 -20.94 15.15 -11.57
C VAL A 20 -20.28 15.41 -10.23
N ILE A 21 -18.96 15.67 -10.25
CA ILE A 21 -18.14 15.88 -9.05
C ILE A 21 -16.94 16.76 -9.42
N SER A 22 -16.62 17.74 -8.58
CA SER A 22 -15.41 18.55 -8.72
C SER A 22 -14.20 17.76 -8.18
N LEU A 23 -13.17 17.55 -9.00
CA LEU A 23 -11.90 16.98 -8.60
C LEU A 23 -10.83 18.07 -8.56
N VAL A 24 -9.89 17.97 -7.61
CA VAL A 24 -8.71 18.86 -7.52
C VAL A 24 -7.48 18.16 -8.12
N SER A 25 -7.26 16.90 -7.75
CA SER A 25 -6.12 16.12 -8.23
C SER A 25 -6.40 14.62 -8.19
N VAL A 26 -5.75 13.87 -9.07
CA VAL A 26 -5.67 12.41 -9.06
C VAL A 26 -4.22 12.02 -8.97
N ILE A 27 -3.87 11.29 -7.93
CA ILE A 27 -2.50 10.90 -7.59
C ILE A 27 -2.40 9.38 -7.62
N LEU A 28 -1.51 8.88 -8.46
CA LEU A 28 -1.20 7.46 -8.59
C LEU A 28 -0.04 7.08 -7.68
N PHE A 29 -0.14 5.97 -6.95
CA PHE A 29 0.94 5.45 -6.14
C PHE A 29 1.07 3.91 -6.25
N GLY A 30 1.89 3.29 -5.41
CA GLY A 30 2.08 1.84 -5.42
C GLY A 30 2.83 1.30 -6.65
N SER A 31 2.53 0.05 -7.02
CA SER A 31 3.23 -0.66 -8.10
C SER A 31 3.01 -0.03 -9.48
N ALA A 32 1.84 0.56 -9.73
CA ALA A 32 1.52 1.22 -10.99
C ALA A 32 2.35 2.52 -11.17
N ALA A 33 2.59 3.28 -10.10
CA ALA A 33 3.40 4.49 -10.15
C ALA A 33 4.89 4.21 -10.36
N SER A 34 5.40 3.10 -9.81
CA SER A 34 6.80 2.68 -9.92
C SER A 34 7.15 1.96 -11.23
N GLY A 35 6.16 1.67 -12.10
CA GLY A 35 6.35 0.89 -13.32
C GLY A 35 6.48 -0.62 -13.08
N ALA A 36 6.29 -1.10 -11.86
CA ALA A 36 6.32 -2.52 -11.48
C ALA A 36 4.94 -3.18 -11.53
N PHE A 37 4.03 -2.65 -12.34
CA PHE A 37 2.67 -3.13 -12.49
C PHE A 37 2.64 -4.54 -13.12
N SER A 38 1.91 -5.46 -12.49
CA SER A 38 1.63 -6.81 -12.98
C SER A 38 0.13 -7.00 -13.23
N GLU A 39 -0.26 -8.11 -13.89
CA GLU A 39 -1.68 -8.42 -14.14
C GLU A 39 -2.52 -8.58 -12.87
N THR A 40 -1.88 -8.91 -11.78
CA THR A 40 -2.49 -9.10 -10.46
C THR A 40 -2.32 -7.91 -9.54
N SER A 41 -1.76 -6.79 -10.04
CA SER A 41 -1.57 -5.57 -9.24
C SER A 41 -2.82 -4.69 -9.29
N ASP A 42 -3.18 -4.11 -8.15
CA ASP A 42 -4.20 -3.07 -8.07
C ASP A 42 -3.63 -1.72 -8.54
N VAL A 43 -4.51 -0.82 -8.92
CA VAL A 43 -4.16 0.57 -9.25
C VAL A 43 -4.52 1.44 -8.07
N ASP A 44 -3.51 1.85 -7.32
CA ASP A 44 -3.69 2.61 -6.08
C ASP A 44 -3.78 4.12 -6.38
N LEU A 45 -4.87 4.77 -5.96
CA LEU A 45 -5.12 6.18 -6.19
C LEU A 45 -5.41 6.94 -4.89
N ILE A 46 -4.93 8.20 -4.82
CA ILE A 46 -5.46 9.22 -3.93
C ILE A 46 -6.22 10.22 -4.80
N ILE A 47 -7.52 10.31 -4.58
CA ILE A 47 -8.42 11.23 -5.28
C ILE A 47 -8.69 12.42 -4.36
N VAL A 48 -8.24 13.59 -4.80
CA VAL A 48 -8.31 14.82 -4.01
C VAL A 48 -9.52 15.64 -4.44
N LEU A 49 -10.33 15.98 -3.46
CA LEU A 49 -11.55 16.76 -3.59
C LEU A 49 -11.35 18.19 -3.09
N PRO A 50 -12.19 19.16 -3.50
CA PRO A 50 -12.27 20.46 -2.86
C PRO A 50 -12.60 20.33 -1.35
N ASP A 51 -12.24 21.34 -0.58
CA ASP A 51 -12.46 21.33 0.88
C ASP A 51 -13.94 21.39 1.25
N GLU A 52 -14.79 21.88 0.35
CA GLU A 52 -16.25 21.96 0.48
C GLU A 52 -16.96 20.64 0.16
N ALA A 53 -16.25 19.61 -0.29
CA ALA A 53 -16.84 18.33 -0.67
C ALA A 53 -17.57 17.67 0.50
N THR A 54 -18.83 17.35 0.27
CA THR A 54 -19.69 16.73 1.29
C THR A 54 -19.42 15.23 1.46
N PRO A 55 -19.75 14.62 2.60
CA PRO A 55 -19.66 13.18 2.79
C PRO A 55 -20.48 12.38 1.77
N GLU A 56 -21.59 12.90 1.29
CA GLU A 56 -22.43 12.29 0.26
C GLU A 56 -21.71 12.25 -1.10
N GLU A 57 -21.10 13.35 -1.50
CA GLU A 57 -20.31 13.43 -2.73
C GLU A 57 -19.13 12.47 -2.69
N ARG A 58 -18.42 12.42 -1.56
CA ARG A 58 -17.32 11.46 -1.34
C ARG A 58 -17.78 10.02 -1.47
N ARG A 59 -18.95 9.68 -0.87
CA ARG A 59 -19.54 8.34 -0.96
C ARG A 59 -19.98 7.99 -2.38
N ARG A 60 -20.63 8.94 -3.07
CA ARG A 60 -21.04 8.79 -4.46
C ARG A 60 -19.86 8.54 -5.39
N LEU A 61 -18.80 9.34 -5.23
CA LEU A 61 -17.58 9.19 -6.03
C LEU A 61 -16.91 7.83 -5.80
N ARG A 62 -16.85 7.35 -4.56
CA ARG A 62 -16.34 6.02 -4.25
C ARG A 62 -17.10 4.93 -5.00
N GLY A 63 -18.41 5.02 -5.09
CA GLY A 63 -19.24 4.10 -5.88
C GLY A 63 -18.89 4.13 -7.37
N VAL A 64 -18.81 5.33 -7.95
CA VAL A 64 -18.49 5.51 -9.38
C VAL A 64 -17.08 4.98 -9.70
N VAL A 65 -16.08 5.27 -8.85
CA VAL A 65 -14.72 4.77 -9.06
C VAL A 65 -14.66 3.25 -8.95
N ALA A 66 -15.37 2.64 -8.00
CA ALA A 66 -15.45 1.20 -7.87
C ALA A 66 -16.10 0.52 -9.11
N GLU A 67 -17.10 1.16 -9.73
CA GLU A 67 -17.70 0.70 -10.99
C GLU A 67 -16.70 0.81 -12.16
N LEU A 68 -15.90 1.88 -12.20
CA LEU A 68 -14.83 2.04 -13.20
C LEU A 68 -13.76 0.96 -13.04
N GLU A 69 -13.35 0.63 -11.82
CA GLU A 69 -12.40 -0.46 -11.55
C GLU A 69 -12.90 -1.80 -12.11
N VAL A 70 -14.17 -2.12 -11.88
CA VAL A 70 -14.81 -3.34 -12.44
C VAL A 70 -14.87 -3.28 -13.96
N THR A 71 -15.29 -2.15 -14.52
CA THR A 71 -15.45 -1.96 -15.98
C THR A 71 -14.13 -2.12 -16.72
N HIS A 72 -13.04 -1.64 -16.12
CA HIS A 72 -11.69 -1.77 -16.70
C HIS A 72 -10.99 -3.07 -16.29
N GLY A 73 -11.68 -3.97 -15.55
CA GLY A 73 -11.15 -5.27 -15.14
C GLY A 73 -9.97 -5.17 -14.18
N LEU A 74 -9.90 -4.09 -13.39
CA LEU A 74 -8.91 -3.88 -12.33
C LEU A 74 -9.37 -4.47 -11.00
N ARG A 75 -10.69 -4.68 -10.86
CA ARG A 75 -11.31 -5.31 -9.70
C ARG A 75 -12.31 -6.35 -10.16
N LEU A 76 -12.34 -7.50 -9.49
CA LEU A 76 -13.38 -8.49 -9.73
C LEU A 76 -14.70 -8.02 -9.11
N PRO A 77 -15.85 -8.24 -9.79
CA PRO A 77 -17.15 -8.00 -9.17
C PRO A 77 -17.26 -8.78 -7.86
N ALA A 78 -17.86 -8.18 -6.83
CA ALA A 78 -18.08 -8.84 -5.55
C ALA A 78 -18.97 -10.08 -5.75
N SER A 79 -18.37 -11.26 -5.77
CA SER A 79 -19.04 -12.52 -6.13
C SER A 79 -19.72 -13.20 -4.95
N ARG A 80 -19.37 -12.84 -3.70
CA ARG A 80 -19.96 -13.42 -2.49
C ARG A 80 -19.79 -12.48 -1.28
N PRO A 81 -20.67 -12.56 -0.28
CA PRO A 81 -20.44 -11.89 0.99
C PRO A 81 -19.18 -12.48 1.66
N LYS A 82 -18.24 -11.62 2.04
CA LYS A 82 -17.03 -12.00 2.77
C LYS A 82 -17.38 -12.27 4.23
N ASN A 83 -16.73 -13.26 4.82
CA ASN A 83 -16.85 -13.48 6.26
C ASN A 83 -16.07 -12.40 7.06
N LEU A 84 -16.39 -12.24 8.35
CA LEU A 84 -15.74 -11.23 9.20
C LEU A 84 -14.22 -11.36 9.26
N LEU A 85 -13.71 -12.58 9.18
CA LEU A 85 -12.28 -12.85 9.24
C LEU A 85 -11.58 -12.42 7.94
N GLU A 86 -12.21 -12.64 6.78
CA GLU A 86 -11.72 -12.17 5.48
C GLU A 86 -11.69 -10.65 5.43
N VAL A 87 -12.77 -9.98 5.87
CA VAL A 87 -12.83 -8.51 5.95
C VAL A 87 -11.74 -7.97 6.85
N PHE A 88 -11.53 -8.57 8.03
CA PHE A 88 -10.47 -8.15 8.95
C PHE A 88 -9.08 -8.35 8.35
N ALA A 89 -8.82 -9.50 7.72
CA ALA A 89 -7.54 -9.82 7.11
C ALA A 89 -7.21 -8.90 5.91
N GLU A 90 -8.21 -8.54 5.10
CA GLU A 90 -8.05 -7.58 3.98
C GLU A 90 -7.73 -6.18 4.50
N HIS A 91 -8.43 -5.69 5.52
CA HIS A 91 -8.14 -4.40 6.14
C HIS A 91 -6.73 -4.36 6.75
N ALA A 92 -6.35 -5.42 7.47
CA ALA A 92 -5.02 -5.53 8.08
C ALA A 92 -3.91 -5.73 7.03
N GLY A 93 -4.23 -6.34 5.89
CA GLY A 93 -3.32 -6.58 4.76
C GLY A 93 -3.17 -5.38 3.81
N GLY A 94 -4.01 -4.36 3.94
CA GLY A 94 -4.04 -3.21 3.01
C GLY A 94 -4.70 -3.51 1.66
N ASP A 95 -5.35 -4.67 1.51
CA ASP A 95 -5.99 -5.09 0.24
C ASP A 95 -7.46 -4.63 0.13
N ALA A 96 -7.96 -3.84 1.10
CA ALA A 96 -9.39 -3.52 1.18
C ALA A 96 -9.82 -2.43 0.20
N ASP A 97 -9.03 -1.37 0.03
CA ASP A 97 -9.33 -0.24 -0.82
C ASP A 97 -8.10 0.18 -1.64
N SER A 98 -8.24 0.21 -2.96
CA SER A 98 -7.23 0.72 -3.91
C SER A 98 -7.36 2.24 -4.13
N CYS A 99 -8.49 2.85 -3.72
CA CYS A 99 -8.75 4.27 -3.90
C CYS A 99 -9.07 4.96 -2.59
N PHE A 100 -8.29 6.00 -2.28
CA PHE A 100 -8.45 6.84 -1.11
C PHE A 100 -8.97 8.22 -1.50
N PHE A 101 -9.86 8.78 -0.68
CA PHE A 101 -10.55 10.03 -0.98
C PHE A 101 -10.31 11.01 0.16
N CYS A 102 -9.62 12.10 -0.11
CA CYS A 102 -9.38 13.17 0.85
C CYS A 102 -9.65 14.54 0.23
N THR A 103 -9.78 15.55 1.07
CA THR A 103 -9.83 16.94 0.59
C THR A 103 -8.42 17.49 0.39
N ARG A 104 -8.34 18.65 -0.27
CA ARG A 104 -7.07 19.35 -0.48
C ARG A 104 -6.37 19.66 0.84
N SER A 105 -7.10 20.19 1.82
CA SER A 105 -6.57 20.52 3.15
C SER A 105 -6.17 19.26 3.93
N GLU A 106 -6.93 18.17 3.84
CA GLU A 106 -6.59 16.88 4.45
C GLU A 106 -5.26 16.35 3.90
N LEU A 107 -5.06 16.36 2.58
CA LEU A 107 -3.80 15.93 1.96
C LEU A 107 -2.62 16.79 2.42
N ILE A 108 -2.76 18.12 2.34
CA ILE A 108 -1.69 19.07 2.69
C ILE A 108 -1.36 19.03 4.19
N SER A 109 -2.33 18.67 5.04
CA SER A 109 -2.07 18.51 6.48
C SER A 109 -1.06 17.39 6.76
N GLY A 110 -0.94 16.39 5.90
CA GLY A 110 -0.12 15.20 6.10
C GLY A 110 -0.63 14.28 7.22
N ASP A 111 -1.89 14.45 7.61
CA ASP A 111 -2.57 13.61 8.60
C ASP A 111 -2.95 12.28 7.94
N ILE A 112 -2.26 11.22 8.32
CA ILE A 112 -2.40 9.89 7.73
C ILE A 112 -3.83 9.37 7.81
N ALA A 113 -4.48 9.55 8.97
CA ALA A 113 -5.83 9.05 9.18
C ALA A 113 -6.83 9.76 8.25
N ARG A 114 -6.67 11.07 8.05
CA ARG A 114 -7.53 11.86 7.16
C ARG A 114 -7.29 11.54 5.70
N VAL A 115 -6.02 11.44 5.28
CA VAL A 115 -5.65 11.13 3.88
C VAL A 115 -6.20 9.78 3.44
N PHE A 116 -6.05 8.75 4.27
CA PHE A 116 -6.53 7.42 3.97
C PHE A 116 -7.97 7.13 4.45
N GLY A 117 -8.62 8.10 5.11
CA GLY A 117 -9.98 7.93 5.62
C GLY A 117 -10.10 6.84 6.69
N LEU A 118 -9.06 6.66 7.50
CA LEU A 118 -8.96 5.59 8.48
C LEU A 118 -9.86 5.83 9.69
N ARG A 119 -10.46 4.76 10.21
CA ARG A 119 -11.10 4.77 11.52
C ARG A 119 -10.03 4.71 12.63
N PRO A 120 -10.34 5.17 13.87
CA PRO A 120 -9.37 5.15 14.97
C PRO A 120 -8.72 3.78 15.23
N ALA A 121 -9.47 2.68 15.00
CA ALA A 121 -8.93 1.33 15.13
C ALA A 121 -7.96 0.94 14.01
N GLU A 122 -8.14 1.50 12.81
CA GLU A 122 -7.33 1.23 11.62
C GLU A 122 -6.05 2.07 11.60
N GLU A 123 -6.08 3.26 12.22
CA GLU A 123 -4.91 4.14 12.35
C GLU A 123 -3.73 3.44 13.06
N MET A 124 -4.02 2.45 13.90
CA MET A 124 -3.00 1.64 14.56
C MET A 124 -2.18 0.78 13.58
N PHE A 125 -2.74 0.43 12.41
CA PHE A 125 -2.09 -0.46 11.44
C PHE A 125 -1.33 0.30 10.34
N VAL A 126 -1.74 1.53 10.02
CA VAL A 126 -1.00 2.36 9.06
C VAL A 126 0.09 3.14 9.78
N ASP A 127 1.32 2.93 9.37
CA ASP A 127 2.47 3.58 9.98
C ASP A 127 3.03 4.74 9.11
N ARG A 128 3.88 5.53 9.72
CA ARG A 128 4.51 6.69 9.08
C ARG A 128 5.43 6.29 7.92
N ILE A 129 5.97 5.07 7.93
CA ILE A 129 6.85 4.56 6.89
C ILE A 129 6.05 4.34 5.62
N VAL A 130 4.87 3.69 5.74
CA VAL A 130 3.95 3.49 4.61
C VAL A 130 3.53 4.83 4.02
N PHE A 131 3.07 5.77 4.85
CA PHE A 131 2.69 7.09 4.36
C PHE A 131 3.83 7.82 3.64
N ALA A 132 5.02 7.86 4.24
CA ALA A 132 6.18 8.49 3.63
C ALA A 132 6.54 7.82 2.29
N SER A 133 6.50 6.48 2.23
CA SER A 133 6.81 5.74 0.99
C SER A 133 5.79 6.01 -0.10
N VAL A 134 4.49 6.12 0.24
CA VAL A 134 3.43 6.49 -0.69
C VAL A 134 3.69 7.89 -1.26
N ILE A 135 3.87 8.91 -0.41
CA ILE A 135 4.07 10.29 -0.88
C ILE A 135 5.34 10.45 -1.73
N VAL A 136 6.42 9.74 -1.37
CA VAL A 136 7.69 9.81 -2.14
C VAL A 136 7.60 9.13 -3.50
N SER A 137 6.83 8.05 -3.62
CA SER A 137 6.70 7.29 -4.87
C SER A 137 5.52 7.71 -5.74
N ALA A 138 4.60 8.50 -5.20
CA ALA A 138 3.40 8.93 -5.89
C ALA A 138 3.69 9.89 -7.04
N LYS A 139 2.77 9.92 -8.01
CA LYS A 139 2.80 10.81 -9.17
C LYS A 139 1.43 11.42 -9.39
N THR A 140 1.35 12.72 -9.56
CA THR A 140 0.14 13.37 -10.02
C THR A 140 -0.11 12.99 -11.48
N VAL A 141 -1.24 12.35 -11.75
CA VAL A 141 -1.62 11.93 -13.11
C VAL A 141 -2.63 12.88 -13.75
N TRP A 142 -3.33 13.67 -12.91
CA TRP A 142 -4.27 14.69 -13.36
C TRP A 142 -4.48 15.78 -12.29
N GLY A 143 -4.72 17.03 -12.70
CA GLY A 143 -5.08 18.15 -11.83
C GLY A 143 -3.90 18.87 -11.19
N GLU A 144 -4.11 19.41 -9.97
CA GLU A 144 -3.13 20.25 -9.26
C GLU A 144 -1.99 19.39 -8.68
N GLU A 145 -0.74 19.85 -8.85
CA GLU A 145 0.44 19.19 -8.26
C GLU A 145 0.54 19.55 -6.77
N LEU A 146 0.09 18.65 -5.91
CA LEU A 146 0.01 18.88 -4.45
C LEU A 146 1.07 18.15 -3.64
N LEU A 147 1.73 17.13 -4.22
CA LEU A 147 2.65 16.26 -3.48
C LEU A 147 3.79 17.02 -2.81
N HIS A 148 4.27 18.10 -3.43
CA HIS A 148 5.34 18.93 -2.88
C HIS A 148 4.93 19.73 -1.62
N LEU A 149 3.62 19.90 -1.39
CA LEU A 149 3.07 20.59 -0.21
C LEU A 149 2.86 19.64 0.98
N VAL A 150 2.85 18.32 0.75
CA VAL A 150 2.62 17.34 1.80
C VAL A 150 3.83 17.21 2.71
N PRO A 151 3.71 17.43 4.03
CA PRO A 151 4.81 17.26 4.95
C PRO A 151 5.15 15.77 5.11
N LEU A 152 6.43 15.42 4.87
CA LEU A 152 6.89 14.05 5.09
C LEU A 152 7.14 13.82 6.59
N PRO A 153 6.58 12.76 7.19
CA PRO A 153 6.79 12.48 8.59
C PRO A 153 8.24 12.07 8.86
N SER A 154 8.77 12.46 10.02
CA SER A 154 10.04 11.93 10.48
C SER A 154 9.89 10.46 10.86
N LEU A 155 10.72 9.59 10.30
CA LEU A 155 10.73 8.16 10.61
C LEU A 155 11.39 7.90 11.96
N ARG A 156 10.76 7.05 12.77
CA ARG A 156 11.25 6.64 14.08
C ARG A 156 11.45 5.14 14.13
N ARG A 157 12.39 4.67 14.93
CA ARG A 157 12.56 3.21 15.17
C ARG A 157 11.29 2.56 15.70
N LEU A 158 10.49 3.31 16.46
CA LEU A 158 9.19 2.84 16.95
C LEU A 158 8.20 2.54 15.82
N ASP A 159 8.25 3.28 14.71
CA ASP A 159 7.38 3.03 13.54
C ASP A 159 7.70 1.66 12.91
N VAL A 160 9.00 1.28 12.88
CA VAL A 160 9.42 -0.05 12.41
C VAL A 160 8.93 -1.16 13.34
N PHE A 161 8.94 -0.96 14.65
CA PHE A 161 8.38 -1.93 15.59
C PHE A 161 6.86 -2.03 15.46
N LYS A 162 6.17 -0.89 15.27
CA LYS A 162 4.72 -0.86 15.03
C LYS A 162 4.37 -1.68 13.78
N ALA A 163 5.08 -1.47 12.67
CA ALA A 163 4.91 -2.24 11.45
C ALA A 163 5.17 -3.74 11.68
N LEU A 164 6.26 -4.10 12.39
CA LEU A 164 6.57 -5.49 12.72
C LEU A 164 5.42 -6.17 13.45
N PHE A 165 4.90 -5.56 14.52
CA PHE A 165 3.83 -6.18 15.31
C PHE A 165 2.53 -6.32 14.52
N GLY A 166 2.16 -5.33 13.70
CA GLY A 166 1.00 -5.41 12.82
C GLY A 166 1.13 -6.57 11.81
N LEU A 167 2.24 -6.59 11.07
CA LEU A 167 2.48 -7.61 10.04
C LEU A 167 2.69 -9.02 10.63
N ALA A 168 3.41 -9.14 11.74
CA ALA A 168 3.56 -10.41 12.44
C ALA A 168 2.22 -10.93 12.97
N GLY A 169 1.38 -10.04 13.53
CA GLY A 169 0.03 -10.36 13.96
C GLY A 169 -0.83 -10.91 12.80
N LEU A 170 -0.77 -10.29 11.64
CA LEU A 170 -1.46 -10.75 10.44
C LEU A 170 -0.99 -12.15 10.00
N VAL A 171 0.33 -12.41 10.00
CA VAL A 171 0.87 -13.72 9.63
C VAL A 171 0.50 -14.78 10.65
N LEU A 172 0.54 -14.47 11.95
CA LEU A 172 0.12 -15.39 13.01
C LEU A 172 -1.37 -15.72 12.94
N LEU A 173 -2.22 -14.70 12.65
CA LEU A 173 -3.64 -14.91 12.39
C LEU A 173 -3.85 -15.82 11.17
N SER A 174 -3.12 -15.57 10.07
CA SER A 174 -3.16 -16.39 8.87
C SER A 174 -2.75 -17.84 9.14
N ALA A 175 -1.76 -18.06 10.01
CA ALA A 175 -1.33 -19.39 10.43
C ALA A 175 -2.41 -20.09 11.28
N ALA A 176 -2.99 -19.39 12.26
CA ALA A 176 -4.03 -19.93 13.15
C ALA A 176 -5.32 -20.24 12.37
N ALA A 177 -5.70 -19.36 11.43
CA ALA A 177 -6.89 -19.50 10.62
C ALA A 177 -6.66 -20.32 9.33
N PHE A 178 -5.47 -20.87 9.11
CA PHE A 178 -5.11 -21.57 7.88
C PHE A 178 -6.12 -22.66 7.46
N PRO A 179 -6.68 -23.48 8.36
CA PRO A 179 -7.64 -24.52 7.97
C PRO A 179 -8.92 -23.96 7.35
N VAL A 180 -9.37 -22.78 7.79
CA VAL A 180 -10.67 -22.19 7.43
C VAL A 180 -10.54 -21.00 6.46
N LEU A 181 -9.34 -20.41 6.35
CA LEU A 181 -9.08 -19.25 5.51
C LEU A 181 -8.38 -19.70 4.20
N ALA A 182 -9.13 -19.66 3.10
CA ALA A 182 -8.63 -20.11 1.79
C ALA A 182 -7.39 -19.31 1.34
N ASP A 183 -7.39 -18.00 1.58
CA ASP A 183 -6.36 -17.06 1.16
C ASP A 183 -5.28 -16.80 2.22
N ALA A 184 -5.14 -17.67 3.24
CA ALA A 184 -4.17 -17.49 4.33
C ALA A 184 -2.73 -17.24 3.82
N THR A 185 -2.29 -17.97 2.79
CA THR A 185 -0.97 -17.76 2.19
C THR A 185 -0.85 -16.40 1.51
N ARG A 186 -1.92 -15.89 0.88
CA ARG A 186 -1.94 -14.57 0.24
C ARG A 186 -1.70 -13.45 1.25
N TYR A 187 -2.32 -13.51 2.44
CA TYR A 187 -2.08 -12.54 3.50
C TYR A 187 -0.64 -12.59 4.03
N ALA A 188 -0.04 -13.76 4.14
CA ALA A 188 1.37 -13.89 4.51
C ALA A 188 2.31 -13.33 3.42
N VAL A 189 2.00 -13.54 2.14
CA VAL A 189 2.69 -12.93 0.99
C VAL A 189 2.58 -11.41 1.06
N GLY A 190 1.39 -10.87 1.29
CA GLY A 190 1.15 -9.43 1.47
C GLY A 190 1.97 -8.86 2.62
N ALA A 191 1.90 -9.47 3.80
CA ALA A 191 2.64 -9.04 4.99
C ALA A 191 4.16 -9.02 4.76
N LEU A 192 4.71 -10.07 4.14
CA LEU A 192 6.15 -10.14 3.87
C LEU A 192 6.59 -9.12 2.81
N LYS A 193 5.77 -8.90 1.76
CA LYS A 193 5.97 -7.84 0.77
C LYS A 193 6.00 -6.46 1.43
N HIS A 194 4.99 -6.13 2.23
CA HIS A 194 4.94 -4.85 2.94
C HIS A 194 6.12 -4.65 3.88
N SER A 195 6.56 -5.71 4.55
CA SER A 195 7.76 -5.69 5.38
C SER A 195 9.02 -5.33 4.59
N LEU A 196 9.21 -5.95 3.42
CA LEU A 196 10.34 -5.64 2.54
C LEU A 196 10.31 -4.18 2.08
N HIS A 197 9.16 -3.72 1.57
CA HIS A 197 8.98 -2.33 1.12
C HIS A 197 9.28 -1.32 2.26
N SER A 198 8.69 -1.53 3.45
CA SER A 198 8.88 -0.64 4.59
C SER A 198 10.33 -0.61 5.06
N CYS A 199 10.96 -1.78 5.20
CA CYS A 199 12.35 -1.88 5.62
C CYS A 199 13.29 -1.29 4.55
N TYR A 200 13.10 -1.60 3.27
CA TYR A 200 13.89 -1.04 2.17
C TYR A 200 13.79 0.48 2.10
N PHE A 201 12.57 1.02 2.25
CA PHE A 201 12.35 2.46 2.32
C PHE A 201 13.12 3.11 3.47
N CYS A 202 13.21 2.46 4.63
CA CYS A 202 14.02 2.94 5.75
C CYS A 202 15.52 3.04 5.43
N TYR A 203 16.06 2.22 4.53
CA TYR A 203 17.45 2.30 4.11
C TYR A 203 17.72 3.35 3.04
N HIS A 204 16.79 3.50 2.09
CA HIS A 204 17.04 4.20 0.84
C HIS A 204 16.22 5.47 0.65
N LEU A 205 15.16 5.67 1.47
CA LEU A 205 14.15 6.73 1.32
C LEU A 205 13.53 6.78 -0.09
N LYS A 206 13.49 5.64 -0.77
CA LYS A 206 12.88 5.42 -2.07
C LYS A 206 12.27 4.03 -2.13
N THR A 207 11.33 3.83 -3.02
CA THR A 207 10.77 2.51 -3.34
C THR A 207 11.56 1.83 -4.45
N ALA A 208 11.48 0.50 -4.51
CA ALA A 208 12.06 -0.29 -5.58
C ALA A 208 11.11 -1.43 -5.97
N PRO A 209 11.30 -2.07 -7.14
CA PRO A 209 10.62 -3.31 -7.47
C PRO A 209 10.97 -4.41 -6.47
N LEU A 210 10.01 -5.29 -6.18
CA LEU A 210 10.15 -6.32 -5.14
C LEU A 210 11.37 -7.24 -5.34
N ASN A 211 11.72 -7.55 -6.59
CA ASN A 211 12.91 -8.35 -6.90
C ASN A 211 14.21 -7.67 -6.44
N GLU A 212 14.34 -6.36 -6.61
CA GLU A 212 15.49 -5.57 -6.13
C GLU A 212 15.54 -5.55 -4.61
N GLU A 213 14.40 -5.39 -3.95
CA GLU A 213 14.33 -5.43 -2.48
C GLU A 213 14.73 -6.81 -1.93
N VAL A 214 14.24 -7.89 -2.56
CA VAL A 214 14.63 -9.26 -2.21
C VAL A 214 16.13 -9.48 -2.40
N GLU A 215 16.73 -8.99 -3.49
CA GLU A 215 18.16 -9.10 -3.74
C GLU A 215 18.96 -8.31 -2.68
N PHE A 216 18.54 -7.08 -2.38
CA PHE A 216 19.16 -6.26 -1.33
C PHE A 216 19.16 -7.01 0.00
N PHE A 217 18.02 -7.54 0.45
CA PHE A 217 17.97 -8.22 1.74
C PHE A 217 18.66 -9.59 1.72
N ASN A 218 18.67 -10.32 0.62
CA ASN A 218 19.47 -11.53 0.50
C ASN A 218 20.97 -11.27 0.59
N SER A 219 21.45 -10.13 0.14
CA SER A 219 22.85 -9.75 0.27
C SER A 219 23.21 -9.32 1.70
N HIS A 220 22.25 -8.78 2.46
CA HIS A 220 22.47 -8.23 3.81
C HIS A 220 22.18 -9.22 4.95
N LEU A 221 21.22 -10.14 4.75
CA LEU A 221 20.77 -11.11 5.76
C LEU A 221 21.28 -12.53 5.49
N GLY A 222 21.91 -12.74 4.34
CA GLY A 222 22.20 -14.07 3.80
C GLY A 222 20.99 -14.60 2.99
N ARG A 223 21.30 -15.54 2.09
CA ARG A 223 20.34 -16.07 1.12
C ARG A 223 19.17 -16.74 1.82
N SER A 224 17.98 -16.13 1.75
CA SER A 224 16.75 -16.65 2.36
C SER A 224 15.90 -17.39 1.34
N ARG A 225 15.64 -18.69 1.58
CA ARG A 225 14.71 -19.49 0.77
C ARG A 225 13.31 -18.87 0.79
N THR A 226 12.86 -18.32 1.91
CA THR A 226 11.52 -17.73 2.05
C THR A 226 11.36 -16.47 1.19
N LEU A 227 12.40 -15.64 1.06
CA LEU A 227 12.36 -14.46 0.19
C LEU A 227 12.32 -14.85 -1.30
N LEU A 228 13.01 -15.92 -1.69
CA LEU A 228 12.91 -16.44 -3.07
C LEU A 228 11.53 -17.07 -3.32
N GLU A 229 10.99 -17.80 -2.35
CA GLU A 229 9.64 -18.38 -2.42
C GLU A 229 8.55 -17.30 -2.51
N LEU A 230 8.74 -16.13 -1.89
CA LEU A 230 7.85 -14.98 -2.04
C LEU A 230 7.69 -14.55 -3.50
N LEU A 231 8.78 -14.47 -4.26
CA LEU A 231 8.73 -14.12 -5.68
C LEU A 231 7.95 -15.17 -6.49
N ASN A 232 8.16 -16.46 -6.19
CA ASN A 232 7.42 -17.54 -6.85
C ASN A 232 5.93 -17.49 -6.51
N GLN A 233 5.56 -17.27 -5.25
CA GLN A 233 4.17 -17.14 -4.80
C GLN A 233 3.41 -15.98 -5.48
N ARG A 234 4.12 -14.95 -5.93
CA ARG A 234 3.52 -13.85 -6.70
C ARG A 234 3.33 -14.17 -8.17
N GLN A 235 4.13 -15.05 -8.73
CA GLN A 235 4.00 -15.51 -10.11
C GLN A 235 2.95 -16.62 -10.21
N GLU A 236 3.02 -17.58 -9.31
CA GLU A 236 2.14 -18.72 -9.26
C GLU A 236 1.72 -18.98 -7.81
N TYR A 237 0.50 -18.54 -7.48
CA TYR A 237 -0.04 -18.70 -6.14
C TYR A 237 -0.31 -20.17 -5.81
N HIS A 238 0.23 -20.63 -4.70
CA HIS A 238 -0.10 -21.92 -4.12
C HIS A 238 -0.27 -21.81 -2.60
N ARG A 239 -1.23 -22.55 -2.07
CA ARG A 239 -1.52 -22.58 -0.64
C ARG A 239 -0.42 -23.34 0.11
N SER A 240 0.31 -22.69 1.01
CA SER A 240 1.47 -23.27 1.72
C SER A 240 1.53 -22.85 3.18
N PHE A 241 1.15 -23.76 4.08
CA PHE A 241 1.26 -23.53 5.53
C PHE A 241 2.72 -23.34 5.97
N THR A 242 3.63 -24.11 5.39
CA THR A 242 5.06 -24.02 5.68
C THR A 242 5.63 -22.66 5.31
N PHE A 243 5.18 -22.07 4.19
CA PHE A 243 5.57 -20.71 3.82
C PHE A 243 5.06 -19.69 4.85
N VAL A 244 3.77 -19.78 5.24
CA VAL A 244 3.19 -18.89 6.26
C VAL A 244 4.02 -18.90 7.54
N LEU A 245 4.35 -20.09 8.06
CA LEU A 245 5.18 -20.20 9.27
C LEU A 245 6.58 -19.62 9.12
N ARG A 246 7.22 -19.79 7.94
CA ARG A 246 8.55 -19.26 7.67
C ARG A 246 8.57 -17.74 7.51
N CYS A 247 7.45 -17.10 7.20
CA CYS A 247 7.37 -15.64 7.13
C CYS A 247 7.65 -14.99 8.48
N VAL A 248 7.21 -15.57 9.60
CA VAL A 248 7.38 -14.98 10.93
C VAL A 248 8.84 -14.66 11.27
N PRO A 249 9.79 -15.62 11.28
CA PRO A 249 11.18 -15.32 11.59
C PRO A 249 11.81 -14.34 10.61
N ILE A 250 11.43 -14.35 9.34
CA ILE A 250 11.94 -13.40 8.34
C ILE A 250 11.45 -11.99 8.62
N LEU A 251 10.16 -11.80 8.99
CA LEU A 251 9.63 -10.51 9.41
C LEU A 251 10.43 -9.93 10.57
N PHE A 252 10.67 -10.72 11.62
CA PHE A 252 11.49 -10.27 12.74
C PHE A 252 12.90 -9.93 12.32
N GLN A 253 13.56 -10.75 11.50
CA GLN A 253 14.91 -10.53 11.05
C GLN A 253 15.04 -9.22 10.24
N LEU A 254 14.12 -8.96 9.31
CA LEU A 254 14.08 -7.73 8.50
C LEU A 254 13.96 -6.49 9.39
N HIS A 255 12.95 -6.45 10.24
CA HIS A 255 12.65 -5.28 11.07
C HIS A 255 13.73 -5.04 12.15
N LEU A 256 14.18 -6.09 12.84
CA LEU A 256 15.21 -5.94 13.87
C LEU A 256 16.53 -5.45 13.25
N ARG A 257 16.92 -6.00 12.10
CA ARG A 257 18.11 -5.49 11.38
C ARG A 257 17.94 -4.03 10.99
N THR A 258 16.76 -3.65 10.47
CA THR A 258 16.48 -2.26 10.09
C THR A 258 16.56 -1.31 11.29
N VAL A 259 16.02 -1.69 12.45
CA VAL A 259 16.04 -0.85 13.66
C VAL A 259 17.46 -0.65 14.19
N TRP A 260 18.30 -1.68 14.15
CA TRP A 260 19.66 -1.61 14.70
C TRP A 260 20.72 -1.18 13.69
N ASP A 261 20.35 -0.99 12.43
CA ASP A 261 21.30 -0.47 11.44
C ASP A 261 21.62 1.01 11.72
N ASN A 262 22.93 1.34 11.67
CA ASN A 262 23.40 2.71 11.86
C ASN A 262 22.98 3.67 10.72
N ARG A 263 22.58 3.12 9.58
CA ARG A 263 22.09 3.88 8.41
C ARG A 263 20.62 4.26 8.53
N PHE A 264 19.93 3.85 9.59
CA PHE A 264 18.54 4.20 9.80
C PHE A 264 18.35 5.73 9.74
N PRO A 265 17.50 6.26 8.84
CA PRO A 265 17.34 7.70 8.67
C PRO A 265 16.65 8.30 9.89
N ARG A 266 17.24 9.35 10.45
CA ARG A 266 16.65 10.09 11.58
C ARG A 266 15.58 11.09 11.13
N ALA A 267 15.60 11.51 9.85
CA ALA A 267 14.61 12.40 9.26
C ALA A 267 14.61 12.24 7.73
N VAL A 268 13.41 12.27 7.14
CA VAL A 268 13.22 12.43 5.69
C VAL A 268 13.35 13.92 5.38
N ALA A 269 14.56 14.39 5.07
CA ALA A 269 14.76 15.78 4.66
C ALA A 269 14.37 15.92 3.17
N ARG A 270 13.48 16.87 2.84
CA ARG A 270 13.03 17.17 1.46
C ARG A 270 14.18 17.44 0.47
N GLY A 271 15.34 17.88 0.95
CA GLY A 271 16.50 18.24 0.10
C GLY A 271 17.29 17.07 -0.48
N ARG A 272 16.99 15.81 -0.17
CA ARG A 272 17.70 14.64 -0.70
C ARG A 272 16.95 13.88 -1.80
N LEU A 273 15.76 14.33 -2.18
CA LEU A 273 14.92 13.66 -3.16
C LEU A 273 15.03 14.25 -4.57
N SER A 274 15.88 15.27 -4.76
CA SER A 274 16.20 15.85 -6.07
C SER A 274 17.58 15.32 -6.53
N GLY A 275 17.60 14.09 -6.99
CA GLY A 275 18.76 13.47 -7.59
C GLY A 275 18.34 12.38 -8.54
#